data_1b44a780b3c7f531ad13dc4fbe82da87
#
_entry.id   1b44a780b3c7f531ad13dc4fbe82da87
#
_cell.length_a   1.000
_cell.length_b   1.000
_cell.length_c   1.000
_cell.angle_alpha   90.00
_cell.angle_beta   90.00
_cell.angle_gamma   90.00
#
_symmetry.space_group_name_H-M   'P 1'
#
loop_
_entity.id
_entity.type
_entity.pdbx_description
1 polymer ?
#
loop_
_entity_poly.entity_id
_entity_poly.type
_entity_poly.pdbx_seq_one_letter_code
_entity_poly.pdbx_strand_id
1 'polypeptide(L)'
;MLILGKINPNFCKIQFILCRNILIKGYFMQKYDAKDLRILRALQRDSTTAVADLAAQIGLSVNACWRRVKRLQDESIDRQVAILQPEQFGFGLTAFVSVRTNEHNDKWLKTFSEGISKIDEVVEFYRLSGQYDYLLKILVKDVVDYDLVYKRIIKIAPLSDVSSSFAMERIKSTTALPI
;
A
#
# COMPACT_ATOMS: atom_id res chain seq x y z
N MET A 1 25.68 -29.68 -25.27
CA MET A 1 26.40 -29.00 -24.18
C MET A 1 25.51 -27.84 -23.74
N LEU A 2 24.59 -28.11 -22.79
CA LEU A 2 23.58 -27.16 -22.30
C LEU A 2 24.23 -26.26 -21.24
N ILE A 3 24.20 -24.96 -21.49
CA ILE A 3 24.68 -23.93 -20.55
C ILE A 3 23.55 -23.74 -19.49
N LEU A 4 23.74 -24.36 -18.34
CA LEU A 4 22.93 -24.07 -17.14
C LEU A 4 23.41 -22.74 -16.59
N GLY A 5 22.72 -21.67 -16.97
CA GLY A 5 22.88 -20.35 -16.34
C GLY A 5 22.53 -20.43 -14.85
N LYS A 6 23.39 -19.84 -14.01
CA LYS A 6 23.20 -19.76 -12.54
C LYS A 6 21.86 -19.10 -12.22
N ILE A 7 20.90 -19.87 -11.72
CA ILE A 7 19.62 -19.37 -11.23
C ILE A 7 19.89 -18.54 -9.96
N ASN A 8 19.55 -17.27 -10.01
CA ASN A 8 19.68 -16.33 -8.87
C ASN A 8 18.85 -16.86 -7.67
N PRO A 9 19.45 -17.10 -6.50
CA PRO A 9 18.73 -17.65 -5.33
C PRO A 9 17.56 -16.77 -4.84
N ASN A 10 17.52 -15.49 -5.22
CA ASN A 10 16.39 -14.61 -4.94
C ASN A 10 15.17 -14.88 -5.83
N PHE A 11 15.35 -15.52 -7.00
CA PHE A 11 14.25 -15.89 -7.89
C PHE A 11 13.34 -16.97 -7.27
N CYS A 12 13.93 -17.89 -6.51
CA CYS A 12 13.21 -18.97 -5.82
C CYS A 12 12.32 -18.44 -4.69
N LYS A 13 12.75 -17.40 -3.94
CA LYS A 13 11.95 -16.76 -2.90
C LYS A 13 10.73 -16.01 -3.47
N ILE A 14 10.89 -15.36 -4.61
CA ILE A 14 9.78 -14.65 -5.29
C ILE A 14 8.74 -15.66 -5.79
N GLN A 15 9.18 -16.78 -6.36
CA GLN A 15 8.29 -17.84 -6.82
C GLN A 15 7.52 -18.51 -5.67
N PHE A 16 8.15 -18.65 -4.50
CA PHE A 16 7.50 -19.18 -3.30
C PHE A 16 6.45 -18.22 -2.73
N ILE A 17 6.70 -16.90 -2.76
CA ILE A 17 5.73 -15.86 -2.37
C ILE A 17 4.56 -15.83 -3.36
N LEU A 18 4.82 -15.94 -4.67
CA LEU A 18 3.79 -16.00 -5.71
C LEU A 18 2.93 -17.26 -5.60
N CYS A 19 3.53 -18.46 -5.40
CA CYS A 19 2.81 -19.70 -5.18
C CYS A 19 1.98 -19.68 -3.89
N ARG A 20 2.51 -19.14 -2.81
CA ARG A 20 1.77 -18.96 -1.55
C ARG A 20 0.57 -18.03 -1.72
N ASN A 21 0.72 -16.95 -2.49
CA ASN A 21 -0.38 -16.03 -2.78
C ASN A 21 -1.44 -16.63 -3.71
N ILE A 22 -1.08 -17.52 -4.65
CA ILE A 22 -2.05 -18.20 -5.53
C ILE A 22 -2.87 -19.25 -4.75
N LEU A 23 -2.25 -20.04 -3.88
CA LEU A 23 -2.95 -21.00 -3.02
C LEU A 23 -3.87 -20.32 -2.00
N ILE A 24 -3.45 -19.18 -1.46
CA ILE A 24 -4.25 -18.35 -0.55
C ILE A 24 -5.48 -17.77 -1.28
N LYS A 25 -5.36 -17.38 -2.56
CA LYS A 25 -6.46 -16.76 -3.33
C LYS A 25 -7.68 -17.69 -3.48
N GLY A 26 -7.48 -19.00 -3.67
CA GLY A 26 -8.57 -19.99 -3.71
C GLY A 26 -9.28 -20.17 -2.37
N TYR A 27 -8.55 -20.09 -1.25
CA TYR A 27 -9.09 -20.27 0.09
C TYR A 27 -9.87 -19.04 0.60
N PHE A 28 -9.43 -17.83 0.25
CA PHE A 28 -10.06 -16.57 0.70
C PHE A 28 -11.36 -16.25 -0.05
N MET A 29 -11.49 -16.60 -1.32
CA MET A 29 -12.75 -16.36 -2.06
C MET A 29 -13.93 -17.21 -1.56
N GLN A 30 -13.69 -18.31 -0.84
CA GLN A 30 -14.74 -19.14 -0.24
C GLN A 30 -15.27 -18.59 1.11
N LYS A 31 -14.56 -17.63 1.73
CA LYS A 31 -14.90 -17.10 3.06
C LYS A 31 -16.08 -16.11 3.03
N TYR A 32 -16.27 -15.38 1.93
CA TYR A 32 -17.27 -14.32 1.80
C TYR A 32 -18.32 -14.66 0.75
N ASP A 33 -19.59 -14.54 1.10
CA ASP A 33 -20.69 -14.70 0.15
C ASP A 33 -20.90 -13.41 -0.70
N ALA A 34 -21.76 -13.50 -1.72
CA ALA A 34 -22.05 -12.37 -2.60
C ALA A 34 -22.62 -11.14 -1.86
N LYS A 35 -23.34 -11.36 -0.74
CA LYS A 35 -23.88 -10.26 0.08
C LYS A 35 -22.78 -9.60 0.90
N ASP A 36 -21.84 -10.40 1.44
CA ASP A 36 -20.66 -9.88 2.13
C ASP A 36 -19.80 -8.99 1.22
N LEU A 37 -19.55 -9.45 -0.01
CA LEU A 37 -18.81 -8.65 -1.00
C LEU A 37 -19.54 -7.36 -1.39
N ARG A 38 -20.88 -7.39 -1.48
CA ARG A 38 -21.68 -6.17 -1.73
C ARG A 38 -21.59 -5.19 -0.57
N ILE A 39 -21.62 -5.67 0.68
CA ILE A 39 -21.39 -4.85 1.88
C ILE A 39 -20.00 -4.20 1.83
N LEU A 40 -18.95 -5.00 1.62
CA LEU A 40 -17.58 -4.50 1.57
C LEU A 40 -17.37 -3.48 0.45
N ARG A 41 -17.93 -3.71 -0.74
CA ARG A 41 -17.89 -2.73 -1.85
C ARG A 41 -18.57 -1.41 -1.49
N ALA A 42 -19.70 -1.44 -0.79
CA ALA A 42 -20.37 -0.23 -0.35
C ALA A 42 -19.54 0.53 0.69
N LEU A 43 -19.05 -0.18 1.73
CA LEU A 43 -18.25 0.41 2.80
C LEU A 43 -16.89 0.95 2.32
N GLN A 44 -16.30 0.38 1.27
CA GLN A 44 -15.09 0.93 0.64
C GLN A 44 -15.33 2.27 -0.08
N ARG A 45 -16.57 2.54 -0.51
CA ARG A 45 -16.94 3.81 -1.15
C ARG A 45 -17.32 4.85 -0.13
N ASP A 46 -18.13 4.44 0.84
CA ASP A 46 -18.61 5.31 1.92
C ASP A 46 -18.83 4.47 3.19
N SER A 47 -17.89 4.58 4.13
CA SER A 47 -17.94 3.90 5.41
C SER A 47 -18.95 4.52 6.39
N THR A 48 -19.54 5.68 6.06
CA THR A 48 -20.54 6.37 6.89
C THR A 48 -21.97 5.95 6.56
N THR A 49 -22.17 5.14 5.52
CA THR A 49 -23.50 4.64 5.11
C THR A 49 -24.21 3.96 6.28
N ALA A 50 -25.43 4.42 6.60
CA ALA A 50 -26.22 3.84 7.66
C ALA A 50 -26.55 2.36 7.36
N VAL A 51 -26.55 1.52 8.40
CA VAL A 51 -26.81 0.07 8.24
C VAL A 51 -28.20 -0.20 7.65
N ALA A 52 -29.19 0.65 7.93
CA ALA A 52 -30.53 0.53 7.36
C ALA A 52 -30.54 0.73 5.84
N ASP A 53 -29.82 1.75 5.35
CA ASP A 53 -29.69 2.04 3.93
C ASP A 53 -28.90 0.94 3.20
N LEU A 54 -27.83 0.46 3.82
CA LEU A 54 -27.05 -0.65 3.33
C LEU A 54 -27.87 -1.94 3.23
N ALA A 55 -28.71 -2.23 4.25
CA ALA A 55 -29.60 -3.37 4.26
C ALA A 55 -30.63 -3.31 3.11
N ALA A 56 -31.23 -2.14 2.88
CA ALA A 56 -32.15 -1.92 1.76
C ALA A 56 -31.48 -2.14 0.41
N GLN A 57 -30.27 -1.59 0.20
CA GLN A 57 -29.49 -1.74 -1.04
C GLN A 57 -29.13 -3.20 -1.36
N ILE A 58 -28.93 -4.03 -0.33
CA ILE A 58 -28.43 -5.40 -0.48
C ILE A 58 -29.58 -6.43 -0.45
N GLY A 59 -30.77 -6.03 -0.02
CA GLY A 59 -31.91 -6.92 0.16
C GLY A 59 -31.76 -7.81 1.38
N LEU A 60 -31.47 -7.19 2.54
CA LEU A 60 -31.36 -7.83 3.86
C LEU A 60 -32.27 -7.13 4.87
N SER A 61 -32.66 -7.83 5.94
CA SER A 61 -33.18 -7.16 7.14
C SER A 61 -32.06 -6.37 7.83
N VAL A 62 -32.41 -5.28 8.51
CA VAL A 62 -31.43 -4.43 9.23
C VAL A 62 -30.59 -5.25 10.21
N ASN A 63 -31.21 -6.15 10.98
CA ASN A 63 -30.51 -6.99 11.94
C ASN A 63 -29.55 -7.98 11.25
N ALA A 64 -29.93 -8.56 10.12
CA ALA A 64 -29.06 -9.46 9.36
C ALA A 64 -27.86 -8.70 8.75
N CYS A 65 -28.11 -7.51 8.23
CA CYS A 65 -27.07 -6.62 7.72
C CYS A 65 -26.10 -6.20 8.83
N TRP A 66 -26.62 -5.74 9.96
CA TRP A 66 -25.81 -5.32 11.11
C TRP A 66 -24.86 -6.43 11.60
N ARG A 67 -25.35 -7.67 11.76
CA ARG A 67 -24.51 -8.81 12.17
C ARG A 67 -23.38 -9.09 11.17
N ARG A 68 -23.68 -8.97 9.86
CA ARG A 68 -22.67 -9.14 8.82
C ARG A 68 -21.64 -8.01 8.83
N VAL A 69 -22.08 -6.76 8.90
CA VAL A 69 -21.19 -5.59 8.99
C VAL A 69 -20.25 -5.73 10.18
N LYS A 70 -20.77 -6.09 11.37
CA LYS A 70 -19.97 -6.27 12.58
C LYS A 70 -18.90 -7.35 12.38
N ARG A 71 -19.29 -8.52 11.86
CA ARG A 71 -18.34 -9.59 11.55
C ARG A 71 -17.26 -9.15 10.54
N LEU A 72 -17.67 -8.46 9.46
CA LEU A 72 -16.74 -7.99 8.43
C LEU A 72 -15.80 -6.89 8.94
N GLN A 73 -16.24 -6.05 9.86
CA GLN A 73 -15.38 -5.09 10.57
C GLN A 73 -14.29 -5.81 11.38
N ASP A 74 -14.66 -6.85 12.11
CA ASP A 74 -13.72 -7.58 12.96
C ASP A 74 -12.74 -8.45 12.15
N GLU A 75 -13.17 -8.98 10.98
CA GLU A 75 -12.40 -9.97 10.23
C GLU A 75 -11.66 -9.44 9.00
N SER A 76 -12.11 -8.33 8.41
CA SER A 76 -11.71 -7.93 7.06
C SER A 76 -11.35 -6.45 6.90
N ILE A 77 -11.85 -5.58 7.77
CA ILE A 77 -11.58 -4.16 7.73
C ILE A 77 -10.45 -3.87 8.72
N ASP A 78 -9.29 -3.44 8.19
CA ASP A 78 -8.15 -3.07 9.03
C ASP A 78 -8.49 -1.86 9.91
N ARG A 79 -9.03 -0.80 9.28
CA ARG A 79 -9.40 0.46 9.95
C ARG A 79 -10.34 1.30 9.09
N GLN A 80 -11.02 2.24 9.72
CA GLN A 80 -11.79 3.29 9.05
C GLN A 80 -11.10 4.63 9.29
N VAL A 81 -10.85 5.39 8.23
CA VAL A 81 -10.15 6.68 8.26
C VAL A 81 -10.86 7.70 7.40
N ALA A 82 -10.73 8.98 7.77
CA ALA A 82 -11.08 10.07 6.89
C ALA A 82 -9.94 10.29 5.88
N ILE A 83 -10.28 10.38 4.61
CA ILE A 83 -9.32 10.70 3.55
C ILE A 83 -9.41 12.20 3.27
N LEU A 84 -8.32 12.89 3.54
CA LEU A 84 -8.23 14.33 3.34
C LEU A 84 -7.80 14.65 1.89
N GLN A 85 -8.13 15.86 1.44
CA GLN A 85 -7.64 16.42 0.18
C GLN A 85 -6.31 17.10 0.46
N PRO A 86 -5.16 16.55 0.02
CA PRO A 86 -3.84 17.06 0.39
C PRO A 86 -3.64 18.54 0.01
N GLU A 87 -4.19 18.95 -1.11
CA GLU A 87 -4.11 20.31 -1.65
C GLU A 87 -4.71 21.34 -0.69
N GLN A 88 -5.76 20.98 0.06
CA GLN A 88 -6.37 21.86 1.07
C GLN A 88 -5.44 22.17 2.25
N PHE A 89 -4.43 21.33 2.45
CA PHE A 89 -3.43 21.44 3.51
C PHE A 89 -2.07 21.92 2.97
N GLY A 90 -2.04 22.36 1.70
CA GLY A 90 -0.84 22.87 1.04
C GLY A 90 0.09 21.79 0.46
N PHE A 91 -0.28 20.51 0.50
CA PHE A 91 0.52 19.43 -0.12
C PHE A 91 0.25 19.34 -1.62
N GLY A 92 0.87 20.25 -2.39
CA GLY A 92 0.67 20.34 -3.84
C GLY A 92 1.61 19.46 -4.67
N LEU A 93 2.66 18.87 -4.08
CA LEU A 93 3.66 18.10 -4.79
C LEU A 93 3.73 16.65 -4.29
N THR A 94 3.55 15.71 -5.21
CA THR A 94 3.81 14.28 -4.97
C THR A 94 5.11 13.89 -5.66
N ALA A 95 6.06 13.31 -4.89
CA ALA A 95 7.29 12.75 -5.42
C ALA A 95 7.34 11.24 -5.22
N PHE A 96 7.84 10.52 -6.22
CA PHE A 96 8.20 9.12 -6.15
C PHE A 96 9.72 8.99 -6.14
N VAL A 97 10.27 8.44 -5.06
CA VAL A 97 11.72 8.30 -4.88
C VAL A 97 12.09 6.83 -4.93
N SER A 98 12.82 6.48 -5.98
CA SER A 98 13.38 5.15 -6.18
C SER A 98 14.78 5.09 -5.57
N VAL A 99 15.01 4.12 -4.70
CA VAL A 99 16.28 3.98 -3.97
C VAL A 99 16.94 2.66 -4.31
N ARG A 100 18.26 2.70 -4.49
CA ARG A 100 19.11 1.52 -4.61
C ARG A 100 20.17 1.51 -3.51
N THR A 101 20.50 0.33 -3.02
CA THR A 101 21.57 0.10 -2.05
C THR A 101 22.48 -1.04 -2.49
N ASN A 102 23.74 -0.99 -2.11
CA ASN A 102 24.66 -2.12 -2.24
C ASN A 102 24.69 -2.97 -0.97
N GLU A 103 23.99 -2.55 0.09
CA GLU A 103 23.93 -3.24 1.36
C GLU A 103 22.60 -3.97 1.52
N HIS A 104 22.61 -5.31 1.41
CA HIS A 104 21.43 -6.16 1.50
C HIS A 104 21.41 -6.96 2.82
N ASN A 105 21.77 -6.31 3.95
CA ASN A 105 21.78 -6.93 5.27
C ASN A 105 20.65 -6.41 6.17
N ASP A 106 20.25 -7.22 7.16
CA ASP A 106 19.11 -6.91 8.05
C ASP A 106 19.35 -5.65 8.89
N LYS A 107 20.61 -5.37 9.26
CA LYS A 107 20.95 -4.17 10.03
C LYS A 107 20.69 -2.91 9.21
N TRP A 108 21.13 -2.89 7.97
CA TRP A 108 20.89 -1.76 7.06
C TRP A 108 19.39 -1.56 6.83
N LEU A 109 18.66 -2.65 6.51
CA LEU A 109 17.21 -2.61 6.28
C LEU A 109 16.47 -2.07 7.52
N LYS A 110 16.81 -2.52 8.72
CA LYS A 110 16.22 -2.03 9.95
C LYS A 110 16.48 -0.54 10.15
N THR A 111 17.73 -0.11 10.03
CA THR A 111 18.11 1.31 10.17
C THR A 111 17.36 2.18 9.16
N PHE A 112 17.32 1.76 7.89
CA PHE A 112 16.67 2.50 6.83
C PHE A 112 15.15 2.59 7.05
N SER A 113 14.49 1.44 7.33
CA SER A 113 13.03 1.40 7.56
C SER A 113 12.60 2.23 8.77
N GLU A 114 13.31 2.11 9.88
CA GLU A 114 13.01 2.89 11.09
C GLU A 114 13.27 4.39 10.88
N GLY A 115 14.28 4.75 10.10
CA GLY A 115 14.58 6.12 9.77
C GLY A 115 13.51 6.73 8.83
N ILE A 116 13.13 6.01 7.79
CA ILE A 116 12.08 6.45 6.85
C ILE A 116 10.72 6.57 7.55
N SER A 117 10.37 5.64 8.43
CA SER A 117 9.09 5.66 9.16
C SER A 117 8.92 6.86 10.11
N LYS A 118 9.98 7.61 10.39
CA LYS A 118 9.95 8.84 11.19
C LYS A 118 9.81 10.11 10.35
N ILE A 119 9.69 9.96 9.04
CA ILE A 119 9.52 11.08 8.10
C ILE A 119 8.04 11.11 7.72
N ASP A 120 7.28 12.04 8.30
CA ASP A 120 5.82 12.13 8.13
C ASP A 120 5.42 12.40 6.68
N GLU A 121 6.27 13.09 5.91
CA GLU A 121 6.07 13.38 4.50
C GLU A 121 6.14 12.11 3.62
N VAL A 122 6.75 11.02 4.11
CA VAL A 122 6.76 9.72 3.43
C VAL A 122 5.48 8.96 3.77
N VAL A 123 4.53 8.97 2.86
CA VAL A 123 3.20 8.37 3.06
C VAL A 123 3.11 6.91 2.62
N GLU A 124 4.01 6.47 1.74
CA GLU A 124 4.10 5.06 1.31
C GLU A 124 5.57 4.66 1.16
N PHE A 125 5.90 3.45 1.60
CA PHE A 125 7.24 2.88 1.51
C PHE A 125 7.15 1.40 1.11
N TYR A 126 7.74 1.06 -0.03
CA TYR A 126 7.72 -0.29 -0.60
C TYR A 126 9.13 -0.84 -0.79
N ARG A 127 9.31 -2.13 -0.50
CA ARG A 127 10.46 -2.90 -0.98
C ARG A 127 10.10 -3.51 -2.33
N LEU A 128 10.96 -3.32 -3.31
CA LEU A 128 10.74 -3.77 -4.68
C LEU A 128 11.59 -5.01 -5.01
N SER A 129 11.22 -5.68 -6.07
CA SER A 129 12.04 -6.65 -6.77
C SER A 129 12.28 -6.11 -8.18
N GLY A 130 13.51 -5.71 -8.52
CA GLY A 130 13.81 -5.14 -9.85
C GLY A 130 15.04 -4.26 -9.83
N GLN A 131 15.03 -3.24 -10.67
CA GLN A 131 16.16 -2.33 -10.85
C GLN A 131 16.46 -1.50 -9.59
N TYR A 132 15.43 -1.08 -8.88
CA TYR A 132 15.52 -0.38 -7.59
C TYR A 132 15.08 -1.31 -6.46
N ASP A 133 15.63 -1.09 -5.27
CA ASP A 133 15.34 -1.89 -4.08
C ASP A 133 14.13 -1.38 -3.31
N TYR A 134 13.90 -0.05 -3.33
CA TYR A 134 12.81 0.59 -2.60
C TYR A 134 12.16 1.71 -3.41
N LEU A 135 10.88 1.95 -3.12
CA LEU A 135 10.09 3.06 -3.63
C LEU A 135 9.42 3.78 -2.47
N LEU A 136 9.58 5.09 -2.43
CA LEU A 136 8.91 5.97 -1.49
C LEU A 136 7.93 6.86 -2.24
N LYS A 137 6.76 7.12 -1.65
CA LYS A 137 5.87 8.19 -2.07
C LYS A 137 5.88 9.28 -1.02
N ILE A 138 6.18 10.48 -1.45
CA ILE A 138 6.38 11.64 -0.60
C ILE A 138 5.35 12.70 -0.97
N LEU A 139 4.71 13.29 0.03
CA LEU A 139 3.83 14.44 -0.12
C LEU A 139 4.48 15.66 0.53
N VAL A 140 4.67 16.72 -0.24
CA VAL A 140 5.28 17.98 0.19
C VAL A 140 4.57 19.17 -0.44
N LYS A 141 4.84 20.37 0.04
CA LYS A 141 4.23 21.59 -0.49
C LYS A 141 4.79 21.94 -1.87
N ASP A 142 6.10 21.91 -2.00
CA ASP A 142 6.84 22.32 -3.19
C ASP A 142 8.20 21.60 -3.30
N VAL A 143 9.00 22.00 -4.28
CA VAL A 143 10.33 21.44 -4.53
C VAL A 143 11.34 21.79 -3.42
N VAL A 144 11.16 22.93 -2.74
CA VAL A 144 12.05 23.35 -1.64
C VAL A 144 11.83 22.44 -0.43
N ASP A 145 10.57 22.19 -0.07
CA ASP A 145 10.22 21.23 0.99
C ASP A 145 10.70 19.82 0.63
N TYR A 146 10.59 19.44 -0.66
CA TYR A 146 11.12 18.15 -1.13
C TYR A 146 12.63 18.04 -0.90
N ASP A 147 13.44 19.06 -1.20
CA ASP A 147 14.88 19.05 -0.97
C ASP A 147 15.24 18.83 0.51
N LEU A 148 14.45 19.42 1.42
CA LEU A 148 14.63 19.19 2.86
C LEU A 148 14.38 17.73 3.25
N VAL A 149 13.31 17.13 2.73
CA VAL A 149 12.97 15.71 2.95
C VAL A 149 14.04 14.79 2.34
N TYR A 150 14.46 15.08 1.11
CA TYR A 150 15.52 14.34 0.41
C TYR A 150 16.82 14.30 1.23
N LYS A 151 17.25 15.45 1.77
CA LYS A 151 18.45 15.54 2.63
C LYS A 151 18.31 14.74 3.93
N ARG A 152 17.11 14.57 4.45
CA ARG A 152 16.84 13.70 5.61
C ARG A 152 16.98 12.23 5.21
N ILE A 153 16.42 11.83 4.07
CA ILE A 153 16.45 10.44 3.56
C ILE A 153 17.87 9.96 3.34
N ILE A 154 18.71 10.72 2.61
CA ILE A 154 20.08 10.31 2.27
C ILE A 154 21.03 10.26 3.47
N LYS A 155 20.65 10.83 4.61
CA LYS A 155 21.43 10.76 5.85
C LYS A 155 21.13 9.51 6.72
N ILE A 156 20.07 8.77 6.40
CA ILE A 156 19.64 7.64 7.24
C ILE A 156 20.60 6.46 7.11
N ALA A 157 21.00 6.13 5.88
CA ALA A 157 21.87 4.99 5.58
C ALA A 157 22.61 5.21 4.25
N PRO A 158 23.71 4.50 3.99
CA PRO A 158 24.40 4.55 2.72
C PRO A 158 23.49 4.07 1.58
N LEU A 159 23.35 4.89 0.55
CA LEU A 159 22.59 4.61 -0.66
C LEU A 159 23.53 4.62 -1.87
N SER A 160 23.31 3.71 -2.83
CA SER A 160 24.12 3.65 -4.05
C SER A 160 23.55 4.52 -5.18
N ASP A 161 22.21 4.67 -5.19
CA ASP A 161 21.52 5.52 -6.17
C ASP A 161 20.17 5.96 -5.60
N VAL A 162 19.78 7.20 -5.94
CA VAL A 162 18.47 7.78 -5.59
C VAL A 162 17.94 8.56 -6.78
N SER A 163 16.84 8.10 -7.33
CA SER A 163 16.15 8.76 -8.44
C SER A 163 14.80 9.29 -7.98
N SER A 164 14.51 10.54 -8.30
CA SER A 164 13.27 11.22 -7.90
C SER A 164 12.46 11.61 -9.13
N SER A 165 11.17 11.31 -9.11
CA SER A 165 10.21 11.69 -10.14
C SER A 165 9.04 12.40 -9.50
N PHE A 166 8.66 13.55 -10.06
CA PHE A 166 7.51 14.31 -9.61
C PHE A 166 6.27 13.93 -10.42
N ALA A 167 5.15 13.69 -9.73
CA ALA A 167 3.89 13.46 -10.40
C ALA A 167 3.38 14.75 -11.02
N MET A 168 3.19 14.76 -12.33
CA MET A 168 2.60 15.91 -13.03
C MET A 168 1.09 15.99 -12.79
N GLU A 169 0.45 14.82 -12.67
CA GLU A 169 -0.98 14.70 -12.46
C GLU A 169 -1.32 13.38 -11.76
N ARG A 170 -2.34 13.40 -10.89
CA ARG A 170 -2.91 12.21 -10.27
C ARG A 170 -4.17 11.76 -11.02
N ILE A 171 -3.98 10.94 -12.06
CA ILE A 171 -5.07 10.49 -12.94
C ILE A 171 -6.08 9.61 -12.17
N LYS A 172 -5.61 8.75 -11.26
CA LYS A 172 -6.45 7.86 -10.46
C LYS A 172 -5.85 7.64 -9.08
N SER A 173 -6.70 7.77 -8.06
CA SER A 173 -6.36 7.37 -6.69
C SER A 173 -7.57 6.73 -6.03
N THR A 174 -7.41 5.54 -5.49
CA THR A 174 -8.45 4.83 -4.76
C THR A 174 -7.82 3.90 -3.73
N THR A 175 -8.48 3.78 -2.59
CA THR A 175 -8.15 2.79 -1.55
C THR A 175 -9.01 1.52 -1.69
N ALA A 176 -10.00 1.53 -2.61
CA ALA A 176 -10.91 0.41 -2.79
C ALA A 176 -10.23 -0.77 -3.50
N LEU A 177 -10.32 -1.95 -2.91
CA LEU A 177 -9.89 -3.20 -3.51
C LEU A 177 -10.88 -3.62 -4.62
N PRO A 178 -10.43 -4.24 -5.72
CA PRO A 178 -11.26 -4.71 -6.83
C PRO A 178 -11.92 -6.07 -6.50
N ILE A 179 -12.75 -6.11 -5.46
CA ILE A 179 -13.45 -7.31 -4.98
C ILE A 179 -14.87 -7.39 -5.51
#